data_773f9247d0b290baefa48b6e7f61aedd
#
_entry.id   773f9247d0b290baefa48b6e7f61aedd
#
_cell.length_a   1.000
_cell.length_b   1.000
_cell.length_c   1.000
_cell.angle_alpha   90.00
_cell.angle_beta   90.00
_cell.angle_gamma   90.00
#
_symmetry.space_group_name_H-M   'P 1'
#
loop_
_entity.id
_entity.type
_entity.pdbx_description
1 polymer ?
#
loop_
_entity_poly.entity_id
_entity_poly.type
_entity_poly.pdbx_seq_one_letter_code
_entity_poly.pdbx_strand_id
1 'polypeptide(L)'
;MNSDTFRHFYNYHFTENRKLWDSFIVPLSYDQFIQPESYSHGSLRDQIVHLMDVDEVWFCELRGVAPSEALPAADFDDRQVIRARWDNIEQMMRAYLAGLTDEMLDTRPITDPEEDKELIVWQVLLHVANHGTDHRAQLLRLLHDLGVKTQGQDYIFYVYDNL
;
A
#
# COMPACT_ATOMS: atom_id res chain seq x y z
N MET A 1 9.26 -17.33 8.83
CA MET A 1 9.56 -16.35 7.76
C MET A 1 10.82 -15.64 8.19
N ASN A 2 11.67 -15.25 7.25
CA ASN A 2 12.89 -14.47 7.50
C ASN A 2 12.81 -13.13 6.76
N SER A 3 13.79 -12.27 6.95
CA SER A 3 13.84 -10.94 6.33
C SER A 3 13.82 -10.99 4.80
N ASP A 4 14.43 -12.00 4.17
CA ASP A 4 14.38 -12.19 2.72
C ASP A 4 12.98 -12.55 2.22
N THR A 5 12.22 -13.34 2.98
CA THR A 5 10.81 -13.65 2.68
C THR A 5 9.97 -12.37 2.63
N PHE A 6 10.18 -11.45 3.60
CA PHE A 6 9.47 -10.17 3.60
C PHE A 6 9.90 -9.28 2.42
N ARG A 7 11.20 -9.19 2.13
CA ARG A 7 11.68 -8.45 0.95
C ARG A 7 11.05 -8.95 -0.35
N HIS A 8 10.97 -10.27 -0.53
CA HIS A 8 10.32 -10.87 -1.70
C HIS A 8 8.82 -10.55 -1.73
N PHE A 9 8.12 -10.69 -0.61
CA PHE A 9 6.68 -10.46 -0.52
C PHE A 9 6.32 -8.97 -0.75
N TYR A 10 7.16 -8.04 -0.26
CA TYR A 10 6.99 -6.62 -0.52
C TYR A 10 7.32 -6.24 -1.97
N ASN A 11 8.22 -6.93 -2.65
CA ASN A 11 8.41 -6.73 -4.09
C ASN A 11 7.13 -7.07 -4.87
N TYR A 12 6.40 -8.13 -4.49
CA TYR A 12 5.07 -8.40 -5.02
C TYR A 12 4.10 -7.24 -4.71
N HIS A 13 4.03 -6.78 -3.46
CA HIS A 13 3.16 -5.68 -3.04
C HIS A 13 3.39 -4.42 -3.89
N PHE A 14 4.64 -4.00 -4.06
CA PHE A 14 5.00 -2.84 -4.86
C PHE A 14 4.70 -3.04 -6.36
N THR A 15 4.96 -4.23 -6.88
CA THR A 15 4.69 -4.56 -8.28
C THR A 15 3.19 -4.45 -8.58
N GLU A 16 2.34 -5.00 -7.73
CA GLU A 16 0.89 -4.93 -7.93
C GLU A 16 0.34 -3.51 -7.71
N ASN A 17 0.90 -2.72 -6.79
CA ASN A 17 0.55 -1.31 -6.65
C ASN A 17 0.88 -0.51 -7.92
N ARG A 18 2.05 -0.71 -8.52
CA ARG A 18 2.46 -0.07 -9.77
C ARG A 18 1.60 -0.51 -10.94
N LYS A 19 1.34 -1.79 -11.06
CA LYS A 19 0.48 -2.36 -12.09
C LYS A 19 -0.94 -1.81 -12.01
N LEU A 20 -1.51 -1.73 -10.81
CA LEU A 20 -2.81 -1.10 -10.58
C LEU A 20 -2.82 0.34 -11.09
N TRP A 21 -1.82 1.13 -10.69
CA TRP A 21 -1.73 2.54 -11.07
C TRP A 21 -1.56 2.72 -12.57
N ASP A 22 -0.53 2.11 -13.15
CA ASP A 22 -0.13 2.35 -14.55
C ASP A 22 -1.15 1.78 -15.54
N SER A 23 -1.69 0.59 -15.26
CA SER A 23 -2.56 -0.11 -16.20
C SER A 23 -4.02 0.29 -16.09
N PHE A 24 -4.49 0.69 -14.89
CA PHE A 24 -5.92 0.89 -14.67
C PHE A 24 -6.28 2.31 -14.20
N ILE A 25 -5.45 2.98 -13.40
CA ILE A 25 -5.77 4.31 -12.89
C ILE A 25 -5.39 5.42 -13.89
N VAL A 26 -4.20 5.34 -14.49
CA VAL A 26 -3.73 6.35 -15.46
C VAL A 26 -4.71 6.54 -16.63
N PRO A 27 -5.30 5.49 -17.23
CA PRO A 27 -6.19 5.63 -18.37
C PRO A 27 -7.58 6.22 -18.04
N LEU A 28 -7.97 6.29 -16.77
CA LEU A 28 -9.30 6.78 -16.37
C LEU A 28 -9.48 8.26 -16.68
N SER A 29 -10.71 8.66 -16.98
CA SER A 29 -11.09 10.08 -16.94
C SER A 29 -10.99 10.61 -15.50
N TYR A 30 -10.94 11.93 -15.36
CA TYR A 30 -10.97 12.56 -14.03
C TYR A 30 -12.25 12.20 -13.28
N ASP A 31 -13.41 12.29 -13.95
CA ASP A 31 -14.71 11.99 -13.34
C ASP A 31 -14.81 10.55 -12.83
N GLN A 32 -14.28 9.57 -13.58
CA GLN A 32 -14.22 8.18 -13.13
C GLN A 32 -13.33 8.00 -11.89
N PHE A 33 -12.22 8.74 -11.83
CA PHE A 33 -11.27 8.62 -10.72
C PHE A 33 -11.83 9.14 -9.40
N ILE A 34 -12.64 10.22 -9.46
CA ILE A 34 -13.23 10.85 -8.27
C ILE A 34 -14.70 10.48 -8.05
N GLN A 35 -15.28 9.61 -8.89
CA GLN A 35 -16.68 9.22 -8.77
C GLN A 35 -16.99 8.76 -7.35
N PRO A 36 -17.96 9.41 -6.67
CA PRO A 36 -18.32 9.01 -5.31
C PRO A 36 -18.92 7.61 -5.28
N GLU A 37 -18.44 6.79 -4.35
CA GLU A 37 -18.93 5.45 -4.10
C GLU A 37 -19.29 5.30 -2.61
N SER A 38 -20.32 4.49 -2.34
CA SER A 38 -20.71 4.18 -0.96
C SER A 38 -19.95 2.99 -0.36
N TYR A 39 -19.07 2.39 -1.15
CA TYR A 39 -18.32 1.19 -0.77
C TYR A 39 -16.95 1.56 -0.23
N SER A 40 -16.54 0.93 0.90
CA SER A 40 -15.24 1.09 1.54
C SER A 40 -14.90 2.57 1.83
N HIS A 41 -13.79 3.12 1.33
CA HIS A 41 -13.32 4.48 1.58
C HIS A 41 -13.84 5.51 0.57
N GLY A 42 -14.79 5.15 -0.29
CA GLY A 42 -15.37 6.07 -1.26
C GLY A 42 -14.80 5.87 -2.66
N SER A 43 -14.42 6.96 -3.33
CA SER A 43 -13.93 6.92 -4.72
C SER A 43 -12.65 6.10 -4.90
N LEU A 44 -12.26 5.82 -6.15
CA LEU A 44 -10.96 5.22 -6.45
C LEU A 44 -9.81 6.08 -5.88
N ARG A 45 -9.90 7.40 -6.00
CA ARG A 45 -8.95 8.35 -5.42
C ARG A 45 -8.83 8.14 -3.91
N ASP A 46 -9.96 8.15 -3.20
CA ASP A 46 -9.99 8.07 -1.74
C ASP A 46 -9.42 6.75 -1.23
N GLN A 47 -9.70 5.66 -1.92
CA GLN A 47 -9.14 4.36 -1.58
C GLN A 47 -7.63 4.26 -1.83
N ILE A 48 -7.13 4.87 -2.91
CA ILE A 48 -5.69 4.91 -3.18
C ILE A 48 -4.95 5.75 -2.14
N VAL A 49 -5.52 6.91 -1.77
CA VAL A 49 -4.95 7.76 -0.72
C VAL A 49 -4.92 7.01 0.60
N HIS A 50 -6.02 6.34 0.98
CA HIS A 50 -6.06 5.52 2.19
C HIS A 50 -5.01 4.41 2.18
N LEU A 51 -4.87 3.67 1.08
CA LEU A 51 -3.86 2.61 0.95
C LEU A 51 -2.44 3.15 1.15
N MET A 52 -2.14 4.28 0.52
CA MET A 52 -0.85 4.96 0.62
C MET A 52 -0.57 5.47 2.05
N ASP A 53 -1.56 6.07 2.71
CA ASP A 53 -1.43 6.60 4.06
C ASP A 53 -1.19 5.49 5.08
N VAL A 54 -1.85 4.34 4.94
CA VAL A 54 -1.62 3.18 5.81
C VAL A 54 -0.21 2.62 5.63
N ASP A 55 0.28 2.51 4.40
CA ASP A 55 1.67 2.13 4.13
C ASP A 55 2.65 3.07 4.85
N GLU A 56 2.42 4.39 4.79
CA GLU A 56 3.27 5.39 5.43
C GLU A 56 3.24 5.30 6.95
N VAL A 57 2.04 5.28 7.54
CA VAL A 57 1.84 5.32 9.00
C VAL A 57 2.56 4.13 9.65
N TRP A 58 2.29 2.90 9.23
CA TRP A 58 2.91 1.71 9.82
C TRP A 58 4.42 1.66 9.68
N PHE A 59 4.98 2.07 8.53
CA PHE A 59 6.42 2.10 8.37
C PHE A 59 7.08 3.25 9.15
N CYS A 60 6.38 4.36 9.37
CA CYS A 60 6.85 5.41 10.26
C CYS A 60 6.86 4.95 11.72
N GLU A 61 5.83 4.24 12.17
CA GLU A 61 5.79 3.64 13.52
C GLU A 61 6.92 2.62 13.73
N LEU A 62 7.15 1.71 12.77
CA LEU A 62 8.29 0.78 12.82
C LEU A 62 9.65 1.48 12.92
N ARG A 63 9.75 2.71 12.44
CA ARG A 63 10.98 3.53 12.44
C ARG A 63 11.06 4.47 13.64
N GLY A 64 10.00 4.57 14.44
CA GLY A 64 9.90 5.53 15.56
C GLY A 64 9.92 6.99 15.11
N VAL A 65 9.35 7.30 13.94
CA VAL A 65 9.21 8.66 13.40
C VAL A 65 7.76 8.99 13.17
N ALA A 66 7.39 10.27 13.32
CA ALA A 66 6.04 10.70 13.01
C ALA A 66 5.76 10.56 11.51
N PRO A 67 4.56 10.08 11.12
CA PRO A 67 4.13 10.12 9.73
C PRO A 67 3.94 11.58 9.28
N SER A 68 3.92 11.81 7.98
CA SER A 68 3.52 13.10 7.43
C SER A 68 2.07 13.41 7.85
N GLU A 69 1.70 14.69 7.88
CA GLU A 69 0.29 15.04 8.07
C GLU A 69 -0.55 14.34 6.99
N ALA A 70 -1.63 13.69 7.44
CA ALA A 70 -2.57 13.07 6.53
C ALA A 70 -3.12 14.16 5.59
N LEU A 71 -2.97 13.95 4.30
CA LEU A 71 -3.53 14.87 3.32
C LEU A 71 -5.01 14.54 3.16
N PRO A 72 -5.91 15.52 3.36
CA PRO A 72 -7.32 15.33 3.04
C PRO A 72 -7.45 14.87 1.59
N ALA A 73 -8.25 13.85 1.34
CA ALA A 73 -8.45 13.32 -0.03
C ALA A 73 -8.88 14.42 -1.01
N ALA A 74 -9.59 15.44 -0.54
CA ALA A 74 -10.00 16.60 -1.33
C ALA A 74 -8.82 17.43 -1.89
N ASP A 75 -7.65 17.37 -1.25
CA ASP A 75 -6.45 18.10 -1.69
C ASP A 75 -5.68 17.33 -2.77
N PHE A 76 -6.06 16.08 -3.05
CA PHE A 76 -5.45 15.24 -4.06
C PHE A 76 -6.24 15.22 -5.37
N ASP A 77 -6.40 16.38 -6.00
CA ASP A 77 -7.02 16.41 -7.32
C ASP A 77 -6.05 16.07 -8.46
N ASP A 78 -4.74 16.12 -8.19
CA ASP A 78 -3.71 15.83 -9.17
C ASP A 78 -3.12 14.42 -8.97
N ARG A 79 -3.38 13.53 -9.95
CA ARG A 79 -2.82 12.16 -9.96
C ARG A 79 -1.29 12.14 -9.94
N GLN A 80 -0.62 13.16 -10.48
CA GLN A 80 0.84 13.22 -10.45
C GLN A 80 1.35 13.48 -9.03
N VAL A 81 0.65 14.31 -8.26
CA VAL A 81 0.97 14.55 -6.84
C VAL A 81 0.78 13.28 -6.02
N ILE A 82 -0.35 12.57 -6.20
CA ILE A 82 -0.60 11.28 -5.55
C ILE A 82 0.50 10.28 -5.90
N ARG A 83 0.83 10.14 -7.18
CA ARG A 83 1.86 9.18 -7.62
C ARG A 83 3.22 9.51 -7.03
N ALA A 84 3.63 10.78 -7.07
CA ALA A 84 4.92 11.21 -6.53
C ALA A 84 5.03 10.94 -5.01
N ARG A 85 3.93 11.17 -4.25
CA ARG A 85 3.89 10.83 -2.82
C ARG A 85 4.01 9.32 -2.61
N TRP A 86 3.24 8.53 -3.35
CA TRP A 86 3.30 7.07 -3.24
C TRP A 86 4.67 6.51 -3.59
N ASP A 87 5.36 7.06 -4.60
CA ASP A 87 6.73 6.70 -4.93
C ASP A 87 7.70 7.00 -3.77
N ASN A 88 7.54 8.14 -3.10
CA ASN A 88 8.36 8.49 -1.94
C ASN A 88 8.12 7.53 -0.76
N ILE A 89 6.87 7.15 -0.51
CA ILE A 89 6.51 6.16 0.52
C ILE A 89 7.13 4.80 0.17
N GLU A 90 6.99 4.34 -1.08
CA GLU A 90 7.62 3.09 -1.52
C GLU A 90 9.15 3.12 -1.32
N GLN A 91 9.82 4.23 -1.63
CA GLN A 91 11.26 4.36 -1.40
C GLN A 91 11.62 4.25 0.09
N MET A 92 10.84 4.88 0.96
CA MET A 92 11.01 4.80 2.42
C MET A 92 10.81 3.36 2.92
N MET A 93 9.77 2.66 2.46
CA MET A 93 9.52 1.26 2.79
C MET A 93 10.67 0.36 2.32
N ARG A 94 11.14 0.54 1.08
CA ARG A 94 12.28 -0.21 0.54
C ARG A 94 13.57 0.02 1.33
N ALA A 95 13.82 1.24 1.77
CA ALA A 95 14.98 1.55 2.61
C ALA A 95 14.92 0.82 3.97
N TYR A 96 13.74 0.78 4.61
CA TYR A 96 13.54 0.02 5.84
C TYR A 96 13.77 -1.48 5.61
N LEU A 97 13.15 -2.05 4.57
CA LEU A 97 13.26 -3.48 4.23
C LEU A 97 14.70 -3.88 3.87
N ALA A 98 15.47 -3.00 3.24
CA ALA A 98 16.88 -3.25 2.94
C ALA A 98 17.73 -3.41 4.21
N GLY A 99 17.39 -2.67 5.27
CA GLY A 99 18.04 -2.78 6.60
C GLY A 99 17.46 -3.85 7.53
N LEU A 100 16.37 -4.51 7.13
CA LEU A 100 15.69 -5.50 7.97
C LEU A 100 16.56 -6.74 8.18
N THR A 101 16.76 -7.15 9.43
CA THR A 101 17.43 -8.41 9.80
C THR A 101 16.43 -9.40 10.42
N ASP A 102 16.82 -10.67 10.51
CA ASP A 102 15.96 -11.69 11.11
C ASP A 102 15.71 -11.42 12.60
N GLU A 103 16.70 -10.88 13.30
CA GLU A 103 16.60 -10.52 14.72
C GLU A 103 15.59 -9.38 14.96
N MET A 104 15.44 -8.45 14.00
CA MET A 104 14.47 -7.37 14.11
C MET A 104 13.03 -7.87 14.05
N LEU A 105 12.77 -8.98 13.38
CA LEU A 105 11.40 -9.47 13.13
C LEU A 105 10.62 -9.73 14.43
N ASP A 106 11.28 -10.14 15.49
CA ASP A 106 10.65 -10.46 16.78
C ASP A 106 10.75 -9.31 17.80
N THR A 107 11.22 -8.13 17.39
CA THR A 107 11.29 -6.95 18.26
C THR A 107 9.98 -6.16 18.27
N ARG A 108 9.82 -5.30 19.31
CA ARG A 108 8.69 -4.38 19.50
C ARG A 108 9.19 -2.94 19.42
N PRO A 109 9.37 -2.36 18.23
CA PRO A 109 9.92 -1.02 18.10
C PRO A 109 8.90 0.09 18.35
N ILE A 110 7.60 -0.22 18.26
CA ILE A 110 6.52 0.79 18.36
C ILE A 110 6.39 1.22 19.83
N THR A 111 6.46 2.52 20.07
CA THR A 111 6.31 3.11 21.41
C THR A 111 5.08 3.99 21.53
N ASP A 112 4.50 4.38 20.43
CA ASP A 112 3.31 5.20 20.30
C ASP A 112 2.64 4.86 18.94
N PRO A 113 1.34 4.60 18.90
CA PRO A 113 0.36 4.70 20.00
C PRO A 113 0.44 3.53 21.00
N GLU A 114 -0.16 3.73 22.18
CA GLU A 114 -0.13 2.75 23.28
C GLU A 114 -0.67 1.37 22.93
N GLU A 115 -1.74 1.33 22.11
CA GLU A 115 -2.39 0.10 21.66
C GLU A 115 -1.51 -0.79 20.78
N ASP A 116 -0.49 -0.22 20.11
CA ASP A 116 0.35 -0.94 19.15
C ASP A 116 1.69 -1.39 19.73
N LYS A 117 2.02 -1.04 20.99
CA LYS A 117 3.28 -1.37 21.65
C LYS A 117 3.61 -2.84 21.73
N GLU A 118 2.59 -3.70 21.76
CA GLU A 118 2.80 -5.15 21.86
C GLU A 118 3.01 -5.81 20.49
N LEU A 119 2.83 -5.06 19.39
CA LEU A 119 3.05 -5.58 18.05
C LEU A 119 4.53 -5.80 17.78
N ILE A 120 4.86 -6.94 17.19
CA ILE A 120 6.20 -7.25 16.73
C ILE A 120 6.32 -6.98 15.22
N VAL A 121 7.52 -6.69 14.77
CA VAL A 121 7.81 -6.24 13.40
C VAL A 121 7.16 -7.13 12.34
N TRP A 122 7.28 -8.47 12.44
CA TRP A 122 6.71 -9.33 11.41
C TRP A 122 5.18 -9.27 11.31
N GLN A 123 4.49 -9.00 12.43
CA GLN A 123 3.03 -8.85 12.44
C GLN A 123 2.60 -7.60 11.67
N VAL A 124 3.30 -6.48 11.92
CA VAL A 124 3.06 -5.22 11.22
C VAL A 124 3.34 -5.37 9.72
N LEU A 125 4.50 -5.96 9.36
CA LEU A 125 4.83 -6.19 7.96
C LEU A 125 3.79 -7.07 7.26
N LEU A 126 3.30 -8.12 7.91
CA LEU A 126 2.28 -8.98 7.34
C LEU A 126 0.94 -8.25 7.22
N HIS A 127 0.57 -7.45 8.25
CA HIS A 127 -0.63 -6.63 8.23
C HIS A 127 -0.65 -5.68 7.02
N VAL A 128 0.40 -4.88 6.82
CA VAL A 128 0.49 -3.90 5.73
C VAL A 128 0.37 -4.59 4.36
N ALA A 129 1.08 -5.67 4.14
CA ALA A 129 1.01 -6.39 2.87
C ALA A 129 -0.37 -7.02 2.61
N ASN A 130 -1.02 -7.57 3.66
CA ASN A 130 -2.37 -8.10 3.57
C ASN A 130 -3.42 -7.00 3.36
N HIS A 131 -3.29 -5.88 4.08
CA HIS A 131 -4.11 -4.68 3.90
C HIS A 131 -4.04 -4.17 2.45
N GLY A 132 -2.83 -4.11 1.89
CA GLY A 132 -2.64 -3.75 0.49
C GLY A 132 -3.35 -4.70 -0.48
N THR A 133 -3.34 -6.00 -0.21
CA THR A 133 -4.04 -7.00 -1.04
C THR A 133 -5.55 -6.81 -0.97
N ASP A 134 -6.10 -6.56 0.23
CA ASP A 134 -7.53 -6.33 0.42
C ASP A 134 -8.00 -5.06 -0.33
N HIS A 135 -7.31 -3.94 -0.13
CA HIS A 135 -7.68 -2.69 -0.79
C HIS A 135 -7.47 -2.69 -2.30
N ARG A 136 -6.44 -3.36 -2.82
CA ARG A 136 -6.31 -3.58 -4.27
C ARG A 136 -7.46 -4.41 -4.83
N ALA A 137 -7.94 -5.44 -4.11
CA ALA A 137 -9.11 -6.21 -4.54
C ALA A 137 -10.38 -5.34 -4.61
N GLN A 138 -10.56 -4.44 -3.63
CA GLN A 138 -11.65 -3.47 -3.63
C GLN A 138 -11.56 -2.48 -4.80
N LEU A 139 -10.36 -1.96 -5.07
CA LEU A 139 -10.10 -1.08 -6.23
C LEU A 139 -10.37 -1.79 -7.56
N LEU A 140 -9.94 -3.04 -7.71
CA LEU A 140 -10.21 -3.84 -8.91
C LEU A 140 -11.72 -4.08 -9.10
N ARG A 141 -12.48 -4.22 -8.01
CA ARG A 141 -13.93 -4.32 -8.07
C ARG A 141 -14.57 -3.01 -8.54
N LEU A 142 -14.17 -1.86 -8.00
CA LEU A 142 -14.68 -0.56 -8.45
C LEU A 142 -14.34 -0.28 -9.92
N LEU A 143 -13.13 -0.61 -10.33
CA LEU A 143 -12.72 -0.52 -11.74
C LEU A 143 -13.58 -1.38 -12.65
N HIS A 144 -13.90 -2.61 -12.22
CA HIS A 144 -14.79 -3.49 -12.96
C HIS A 144 -16.19 -2.87 -13.12
N ASP A 145 -16.74 -2.28 -12.07
CA ASP A 145 -18.06 -1.63 -12.08
C ASP A 145 -18.08 -0.39 -13.02
N LEU A 146 -16.93 0.24 -13.25
CA LEU A 146 -16.72 1.27 -14.28
C LEU A 146 -16.50 0.71 -15.70
N GLY A 147 -16.58 -0.60 -15.88
CA GLY A 147 -16.38 -1.26 -17.17
C GLY A 147 -14.92 -1.46 -17.57
N VAL A 148 -13.97 -1.24 -16.68
CA VAL A 148 -12.55 -1.49 -16.92
C VAL A 148 -12.27 -2.98 -16.85
N LYS A 149 -11.60 -3.54 -17.88
CA LYS A 149 -11.16 -4.94 -17.85
C LYS A 149 -9.93 -5.07 -16.98
N THR A 150 -10.09 -5.63 -15.79
CA THR A 150 -9.02 -5.85 -14.81
C THR A 150 -8.38 -7.23 -14.94
N GLN A 151 -7.26 -7.43 -14.23
CA GLN A 151 -6.55 -8.71 -14.11
C GLN A 151 -6.46 -9.10 -12.64
N GLY A 152 -6.36 -10.41 -12.37
CA GLY A 152 -6.13 -10.91 -11.02
C GLY A 152 -4.76 -10.48 -10.48
N GLN A 153 -4.68 -10.36 -9.14
CA GLN A 153 -3.46 -9.99 -8.41
C GLN A 153 -2.93 -11.16 -7.55
N ASP A 154 -3.24 -12.40 -7.91
CA ASP A 154 -2.81 -13.55 -7.11
C ASP A 154 -1.29 -13.62 -7.03
N TYR A 155 -0.78 -13.76 -5.81
CA TYR A 155 0.65 -13.84 -5.53
C TYR A 155 1.36 -14.92 -6.35
N ILE A 156 0.68 -16.02 -6.65
CA ILE A 156 1.28 -17.10 -7.42
C ILE A 156 1.63 -16.68 -8.86
N PHE A 157 0.86 -15.75 -9.47
CA PHE A 157 1.20 -15.23 -10.81
C PHE A 157 2.47 -14.40 -10.76
N TYR A 158 2.63 -13.56 -9.73
CA TYR A 158 3.88 -12.84 -9.51
C TYR A 158 5.07 -13.80 -9.37
N VAL A 159 4.90 -14.92 -8.64
CA VAL A 159 5.95 -15.93 -8.51
C VAL A 159 6.30 -16.53 -9.87
N TYR A 160 5.32 -16.91 -10.69
CA TYR A 160 5.57 -17.46 -12.02
C TYR A 160 6.31 -16.49 -12.96
N ASP A 161 6.00 -15.20 -12.87
CA ASP A 161 6.63 -14.17 -13.70
C ASP A 161 8.07 -13.85 -13.26
N ASN A 162 8.50 -14.33 -12.07
CA ASN A 162 9.81 -14.04 -11.48
C ASN A 162 10.63 -15.32 -11.17
N LEU A 163 10.25 -16.49 -11.74
CA LEU A 163 11.06 -17.71 -11.75
C LEU A 163 12.10 -17.60 -12.85
#